data_dde409bd39006105bca7a49764cd7f4c
#
_entry.id   dde409bd39006105bca7a49764cd7f4c
#
_cell.length_a   1.000
_cell.length_b   1.000
_cell.length_c   1.000
_cell.angle_alpha   90.00
_cell.angle_beta   90.00
_cell.angle_gamma   90.00
#
_symmetry.space_group_name_H-M   'P 1'
#
loop_
_entity.id
_entity.type
_entity.pdbx_description
1 polymer ?
#
loop_
_entity_poly.entity_id
_entity_poly.type
_entity_poly.pdbx_seq_one_letter_code
_entity_poly.pdbx_strand_id
1 'polypeptide(L)'
;MERTYINEVQKEIGSTVKVQGFIENLRNSKYMAFIVLKDITGKLQITVEKEDHPELVGTIDKLTPDSVITVTGKVVENDYVKMGGIEMIPSAIEIESIADALPIVRKEIAATKKKKAVERSSIDQRIDYRWIDLRTDENQLMFKAQSCFVNAMRQFLLERNFIEIHTPKLIAAASESGSEVFKVDYFDRNAYLAQSPQFYKQMAMAAGFERIFETGPVFRAEKSYTNKHSTEFSGFDLEFSYITSYKDVMKMEEELLTAGLKAVKEQYGDQIKELFGQEVIVPTTPFPVVKLADLYKALEEEFGYTVDESEKGDLTTEAERLSYDWVKKHYGHEFLFITDYSAEKRAFYHMRDENGVPQGYDLIWRGVEITTGAQREHRYEVLKKQAEEKGLADDVKFYLEFFQYGCPPHGGFGLGIDRLTMLLCGLSIKDAEFLFRGPNRLTP
;
A
#
# COMPACT_ATOMS: atom_id res chain seq x y z
N MET A 1 -21.58 -29.60 -10.07
CA MET A 1 -20.38 -29.23 -10.85
C MET A 1 -19.63 -28.18 -10.02
N GLU A 2 -18.32 -28.32 -9.88
CA GLU A 2 -17.48 -27.31 -9.19
C GLU A 2 -17.38 -26.06 -10.04
N ARG A 3 -17.03 -24.92 -9.37
CA ARG A 3 -16.82 -23.64 -10.03
C ARG A 3 -15.50 -23.65 -10.80
N THR A 4 -15.53 -23.19 -12.06
CA THR A 4 -14.35 -22.90 -12.86
C THR A 4 -14.08 -21.39 -12.81
N TYR A 5 -12.84 -20.96 -12.52
CA TYR A 5 -12.45 -19.55 -12.61
C TYR A 5 -12.30 -19.11 -14.06
N ILE A 6 -12.63 -17.84 -14.34
CA ILE A 6 -12.68 -17.34 -15.72
C ILE A 6 -11.33 -17.47 -16.45
N ASN A 7 -10.19 -17.27 -15.78
CA ASN A 7 -8.86 -17.47 -16.38
C ASN A 7 -8.54 -18.92 -16.75
N GLU A 8 -9.32 -19.89 -16.28
CA GLU A 8 -9.16 -21.31 -16.60
C GLU A 8 -10.10 -21.78 -17.73
N VAL A 9 -11.14 -20.98 -18.02
CA VAL A 9 -12.19 -21.34 -19.00
C VAL A 9 -11.62 -21.61 -20.39
N GLN A 10 -10.53 -20.95 -20.79
CA GLN A 10 -9.89 -21.21 -22.08
C GLN A 10 -9.36 -22.63 -22.25
N LYS A 11 -9.03 -23.31 -21.16
CA LYS A 11 -8.60 -24.72 -21.17
C LYS A 11 -9.77 -25.68 -21.34
N GLU A 12 -11.00 -25.19 -21.20
CA GLU A 12 -12.23 -25.95 -21.18
C GLU A 12 -13.06 -25.80 -22.47
N ILE A 13 -12.45 -25.37 -23.57
CA ILE A 13 -13.14 -25.25 -24.88
C ILE A 13 -13.75 -26.58 -25.28
N GLY A 14 -15.04 -26.54 -25.63
CA GLY A 14 -15.85 -27.73 -25.97
C GLY A 14 -16.51 -28.39 -24.76
N SER A 15 -16.08 -28.10 -23.53
CA SER A 15 -16.63 -28.62 -22.28
C SER A 15 -17.77 -27.74 -21.75
N THR A 16 -18.59 -28.32 -20.88
CA THR A 16 -19.57 -27.58 -20.07
C THR A 16 -18.99 -27.30 -18.70
N VAL A 17 -18.95 -26.03 -18.32
CA VAL A 17 -18.41 -25.58 -17.04
C VAL A 17 -19.40 -24.69 -16.28
N LYS A 18 -19.17 -24.52 -14.99
CA LYS A 18 -19.91 -23.58 -14.12
C LYS A 18 -19.03 -22.40 -13.75
N VAL A 19 -19.47 -21.18 -14.07
CA VAL A 19 -18.81 -19.93 -13.71
C VAL A 19 -19.73 -19.07 -12.84
N GLN A 20 -19.13 -18.22 -12.01
CA GLN A 20 -19.86 -17.36 -11.08
C GLN A 20 -19.19 -15.98 -11.02
N GLY A 21 -19.99 -14.93 -11.00
CA GLY A 21 -19.43 -13.58 -10.95
C GLY A 21 -20.47 -12.47 -10.97
N PHE A 22 -19.96 -11.25 -11.09
CA PHE A 22 -20.77 -10.04 -11.28
C PHE A 22 -21.01 -9.80 -12.77
N ILE A 23 -22.19 -9.29 -13.10
CA ILE A 23 -22.48 -8.78 -14.44
C ILE A 23 -21.82 -7.41 -14.59
N GLU A 24 -20.71 -7.34 -15.33
CA GLU A 24 -20.08 -6.05 -15.62
C GLU A 24 -20.82 -5.25 -16.69
N ASN A 25 -21.34 -5.96 -17.70
CA ASN A 25 -22.12 -5.35 -18.77
C ASN A 25 -23.24 -6.30 -19.22
N LEU A 26 -24.38 -5.73 -19.56
CA LEU A 26 -25.53 -6.44 -20.06
C LEU A 26 -26.10 -5.71 -21.29
N ARG A 27 -26.13 -6.40 -22.41
CA ARG A 27 -26.86 -5.96 -23.60
C ARG A 27 -27.96 -6.95 -23.89
N ASN A 28 -29.18 -6.57 -23.58
CA ASN A 28 -30.36 -7.39 -23.79
C ASN A 28 -31.19 -6.79 -24.96
N SER A 29 -31.33 -7.52 -26.04
CA SER A 29 -32.11 -7.16 -27.22
C SER A 29 -33.24 -8.13 -27.46
N LYS A 30 -34.04 -7.89 -28.50
CA LYS A 30 -35.18 -8.75 -28.82
C LYS A 30 -34.79 -10.21 -29.09
N TYR A 31 -33.66 -10.44 -29.76
CA TYR A 31 -33.25 -11.75 -30.24
C TYR A 31 -32.03 -12.32 -29.52
N MET A 32 -31.19 -11.44 -29.00
CA MET A 32 -29.89 -11.78 -28.44
C MET A 32 -29.66 -11.09 -27.07
N ALA A 33 -29.04 -11.81 -26.16
CA ALA A 33 -28.49 -11.22 -24.98
C ALA A 33 -26.97 -11.50 -24.89
N PHE A 34 -26.21 -10.48 -24.53
CA PHE A 34 -24.77 -10.56 -24.27
C PHE A 34 -24.52 -10.09 -22.84
N ILE A 35 -23.93 -10.98 -22.05
CA ILE A 35 -23.58 -10.70 -20.65
C ILE A 35 -22.06 -10.76 -20.54
N VAL A 36 -21.42 -9.72 -20.04
CA VAL A 36 -20.03 -9.78 -19.63
C VAL A 36 -20.01 -10.11 -18.14
N LEU A 37 -19.65 -11.35 -17.84
CA LEU A 37 -19.47 -11.84 -16.48
C LEU A 37 -18.03 -11.59 -16.03
N LYS A 38 -17.84 -11.08 -14.83
CA LYS A 38 -16.55 -10.79 -14.23
C LYS A 38 -16.38 -11.53 -12.91
N ASP A 39 -15.27 -12.24 -12.77
CA ASP A 39 -14.76 -12.70 -11.46
C ASP A 39 -13.43 -12.03 -11.11
N ILE A 40 -12.77 -12.47 -10.03
CA ILE A 40 -11.48 -11.92 -9.60
C ILE A 40 -10.34 -12.21 -10.59
N THR A 41 -10.51 -13.17 -11.49
CA THR A 41 -9.47 -13.64 -12.42
C THR A 41 -9.60 -13.08 -13.83
N GLY A 42 -10.80 -12.64 -14.23
CA GLY A 42 -11.01 -12.13 -15.58
C GLY A 42 -12.47 -11.87 -15.94
N LYS A 43 -12.71 -11.77 -17.25
CA LYS A 43 -14.02 -11.52 -17.84
C LYS A 43 -14.33 -12.55 -18.91
N LEU A 44 -15.60 -12.95 -18.98
CA LEU A 44 -16.11 -13.91 -19.96
C LEU A 44 -17.40 -13.38 -20.59
N GLN A 45 -17.50 -13.45 -21.91
CA GLN A 45 -18.76 -13.19 -22.61
C GLN A 45 -19.66 -14.42 -22.53
N ILE A 46 -20.90 -14.19 -22.16
CA ILE A 46 -21.99 -15.18 -22.22
C ILE A 46 -22.96 -14.69 -23.28
N THR A 47 -23.24 -15.53 -24.27
CA THR A 47 -24.08 -15.19 -25.41
C THR A 47 -25.31 -16.09 -25.40
N VAL A 48 -26.49 -15.48 -25.51
CA VAL A 48 -27.77 -16.20 -25.53
C VAL A 48 -28.55 -15.81 -26.79
N GLU A 49 -28.78 -16.78 -27.66
CA GLU A 49 -29.77 -16.68 -28.72
C GLU A 49 -31.15 -17.04 -28.16
N LYS A 50 -32.03 -16.04 -28.05
CA LYS A 50 -33.32 -16.21 -27.34
C LYS A 50 -34.30 -17.16 -28.01
N GLU A 51 -34.16 -17.35 -29.32
CA GLU A 51 -34.97 -18.32 -30.05
C GLU A 51 -34.58 -19.76 -29.70
N ASP A 52 -33.28 -20.01 -29.47
CA ASP A 52 -32.75 -21.31 -29.10
C ASP A 52 -32.92 -21.64 -27.60
N HIS A 53 -33.01 -20.57 -26.77
CA HIS A 53 -33.06 -20.63 -25.31
C HIS A 53 -34.27 -19.86 -24.74
N PRO A 54 -35.52 -20.17 -25.12
CA PRO A 54 -36.69 -19.44 -24.66
C PRO A 54 -36.91 -19.55 -23.14
N GLU A 55 -36.43 -20.63 -22.51
CA GLU A 55 -36.48 -20.84 -21.04
C GLU A 55 -35.64 -19.85 -20.25
N LEU A 56 -34.57 -19.25 -20.83
CA LEU A 56 -33.70 -18.31 -20.18
C LEU A 56 -34.20 -16.86 -20.28
N VAL A 57 -35.12 -16.57 -21.20
CA VAL A 57 -35.59 -15.20 -21.47
C VAL A 57 -36.11 -14.49 -20.21
N GLY A 58 -36.98 -15.19 -19.47
CA GLY A 58 -37.59 -14.65 -18.25
C GLY A 58 -36.59 -14.38 -17.13
N THR A 59 -35.47 -15.13 -17.09
CA THR A 59 -34.36 -14.89 -16.17
C THR A 59 -33.54 -13.69 -16.63
N ILE A 60 -33.17 -13.62 -17.91
CA ILE A 60 -32.36 -12.55 -18.50
C ILE A 60 -33.04 -11.17 -18.38
N ASP A 61 -34.35 -11.11 -18.54
CA ASP A 61 -35.13 -9.88 -18.45
C ASP A 61 -35.16 -9.26 -17.03
N LYS A 62 -34.81 -10.05 -16.00
CA LYS A 62 -34.65 -9.57 -14.61
C LYS A 62 -33.25 -9.08 -14.28
N LEU A 63 -32.26 -9.42 -15.09
CA LEU A 63 -30.86 -9.07 -14.80
C LEU A 63 -30.60 -7.58 -14.93
N THR A 64 -29.77 -7.08 -14.06
CA THR A 64 -29.22 -5.72 -14.09
C THR A 64 -27.69 -5.76 -14.02
N PRO A 65 -26.98 -4.74 -14.52
CA PRO A 65 -25.56 -4.61 -14.27
C PRO A 65 -25.27 -4.69 -12.76
N ASP A 66 -24.13 -5.25 -12.40
CA ASP A 66 -23.69 -5.53 -11.02
C ASP A 66 -24.50 -6.65 -10.28
N SER A 67 -25.51 -7.26 -10.88
CA SER A 67 -26.11 -8.48 -10.35
C SER A 67 -25.10 -9.62 -10.32
N VAL A 68 -25.28 -10.54 -9.40
CA VAL A 68 -24.45 -11.75 -9.25
C VAL A 68 -25.20 -12.94 -9.79
N ILE A 69 -24.57 -13.69 -10.67
CA ILE A 69 -25.15 -14.88 -11.29
C ILE A 69 -24.19 -16.07 -11.28
N THR A 70 -24.79 -17.25 -11.30
CA THR A 70 -24.15 -18.52 -11.62
C THR A 70 -24.60 -18.95 -13.01
N VAL A 71 -23.64 -19.28 -13.87
CA VAL A 71 -23.91 -19.73 -15.23
C VAL A 71 -23.29 -21.10 -15.47
N THR A 72 -24.07 -22.04 -15.95
CA THR A 72 -23.60 -23.32 -16.46
C THR A 72 -23.79 -23.33 -17.98
N GLY A 73 -22.75 -23.67 -18.73
CA GLY A 73 -22.81 -23.61 -20.17
C GLY A 73 -21.57 -24.17 -20.85
N LYS A 74 -21.68 -24.34 -22.17
CA LYS A 74 -20.62 -24.82 -23.03
C LYS A 74 -19.71 -23.70 -23.46
N VAL A 75 -18.39 -23.89 -23.31
CA VAL A 75 -17.37 -22.97 -23.81
C VAL A 75 -17.11 -23.22 -25.29
N VAL A 76 -17.15 -22.16 -26.08
CA VAL A 76 -16.94 -22.25 -27.54
C VAL A 76 -15.97 -21.18 -28.01
N GLU A 77 -15.22 -21.44 -29.06
CA GLU A 77 -14.41 -20.46 -29.75
C GLU A 77 -15.29 -19.50 -30.54
N ASN A 78 -14.95 -18.21 -30.48
CA ASN A 78 -15.59 -17.18 -31.28
C ASN A 78 -14.62 -16.02 -31.54
N ASP A 79 -14.06 -15.98 -32.73
CA ASP A 79 -13.06 -14.97 -33.15
C ASP A 79 -13.59 -13.52 -33.13
N TYR A 80 -14.89 -13.32 -33.10
CA TYR A 80 -15.50 -11.98 -32.95
C TYR A 80 -15.49 -11.47 -31.51
N VAL A 81 -15.25 -12.35 -30.53
CA VAL A 81 -15.19 -11.99 -29.11
C VAL A 81 -13.77 -11.48 -28.79
N LYS A 82 -13.65 -10.17 -28.60
CA LYS A 82 -12.36 -9.53 -28.28
C LYS A 82 -11.76 -9.94 -26.94
N MET A 83 -12.55 -10.51 -26.04
CA MET A 83 -12.13 -11.01 -24.72
C MET A 83 -11.67 -12.47 -24.82
N GLY A 84 -10.47 -12.68 -25.38
CA GLY A 84 -9.84 -14.00 -25.43
C GLY A 84 -10.32 -14.94 -26.52
N GLY A 85 -11.16 -14.51 -27.48
CA GLY A 85 -11.63 -15.35 -28.60
C GLY A 85 -12.54 -16.50 -28.19
N ILE A 86 -13.14 -16.45 -27.01
CA ILE A 86 -14.05 -17.46 -26.47
C ILE A 86 -15.33 -16.83 -25.92
N GLU A 87 -16.40 -17.61 -25.91
CA GLU A 87 -17.65 -17.27 -25.22
C GLU A 87 -18.28 -18.52 -24.60
N MET A 88 -19.25 -18.29 -23.73
CA MET A 88 -20.05 -19.37 -23.16
C MET A 88 -21.49 -19.29 -23.68
N ILE A 89 -21.98 -20.42 -24.16
CA ILE A 89 -23.39 -20.62 -24.49
C ILE A 89 -24.05 -21.29 -23.28
N PRO A 90 -24.90 -20.57 -22.55
CA PRO A 90 -25.45 -21.10 -21.29
C PRO A 90 -26.54 -22.13 -21.52
N SER A 91 -26.54 -23.17 -20.71
CA SER A 91 -27.66 -24.10 -20.54
C SER A 91 -28.52 -23.76 -19.31
N ALA A 92 -27.95 -23.01 -18.35
CA ALA A 92 -28.65 -22.52 -17.17
C ALA A 92 -28.06 -21.22 -16.67
N ILE A 93 -28.90 -20.30 -16.18
CA ILE A 93 -28.52 -19.06 -15.49
C ILE A 93 -29.32 -19.02 -14.18
N GLU A 94 -28.62 -19.01 -13.07
CA GLU A 94 -29.15 -18.85 -11.72
C GLU A 94 -28.86 -17.46 -11.20
N ILE A 95 -29.87 -16.78 -10.68
CA ILE A 95 -29.70 -15.45 -10.08
C ILE A 95 -29.37 -15.62 -8.60
N GLU A 96 -28.16 -15.24 -8.21
CA GLU A 96 -27.75 -15.23 -6.81
C GLU A 96 -28.22 -13.95 -6.10
N SER A 97 -28.10 -12.80 -6.78
CA SER A 97 -28.52 -11.50 -6.26
C SER A 97 -28.76 -10.51 -7.39
N ILE A 98 -29.86 -9.79 -7.34
CA ILE A 98 -30.14 -8.65 -8.23
C ILE A 98 -29.59 -7.37 -7.60
N ALA A 99 -28.90 -6.58 -8.40
CA ALA A 99 -28.41 -5.27 -7.99
C ALA A 99 -29.42 -4.17 -8.33
N ASP A 100 -29.60 -3.25 -7.37
CA ASP A 100 -30.26 -1.97 -7.60
C ASP A 100 -29.34 -1.01 -8.40
N ALA A 101 -29.88 0.11 -8.84
CA ALA A 101 -29.11 1.17 -9.47
C ALA A 101 -28.01 1.66 -8.54
N LEU A 102 -26.76 1.70 -9.05
CA LEU A 102 -25.63 2.09 -8.21
C LEU A 102 -25.71 3.56 -7.79
N PRO A 103 -25.38 3.88 -6.53
CA PRO A 103 -25.40 5.26 -6.01
C PRO A 103 -24.20 6.09 -6.47
N ILE A 104 -23.19 5.48 -7.10
CA ILE A 104 -21.96 6.12 -7.58
C ILE A 104 -21.66 5.78 -9.03
N VAL A 105 -20.95 6.68 -9.69
CA VAL A 105 -20.35 6.48 -11.01
C VAL A 105 -18.88 6.12 -10.83
N ARG A 106 -18.54 4.87 -11.12
CA ARG A 106 -17.17 4.32 -10.91
C ARG A 106 -16.15 4.74 -11.97
N LYS A 107 -16.60 4.95 -13.20
CA LYS A 107 -15.76 5.34 -14.35
C LYS A 107 -16.39 6.51 -15.08
N GLU A 108 -15.55 7.40 -15.58
CA GLU A 108 -15.99 8.45 -16.49
C GLU A 108 -16.56 7.85 -17.77
N ILE A 109 -17.66 8.39 -18.25
CA ILE A 109 -18.28 7.99 -19.52
C ILE A 109 -18.24 9.19 -20.46
N ALA A 110 -17.46 9.07 -21.52
CA ALA A 110 -17.35 10.13 -22.52
C ALA A 110 -18.68 10.41 -23.21
N ALA A 111 -18.90 11.67 -23.57
CA ALA A 111 -20.07 12.08 -24.32
C ALA A 111 -20.13 11.35 -25.69
N THR A 112 -21.32 10.97 -26.09
CA THR A 112 -21.60 10.44 -27.43
C THR A 112 -22.63 11.32 -28.14
N LYS A 113 -22.85 11.10 -29.45
CA LYS A 113 -23.90 11.84 -30.20
C LYS A 113 -25.30 11.73 -29.56
N LYS A 114 -25.53 10.71 -28.70
CA LYS A 114 -26.84 10.43 -28.09
C LYS A 114 -26.87 10.56 -26.56
N LYS A 115 -25.71 10.67 -25.89
CA LYS A 115 -25.62 10.73 -24.41
C LYS A 115 -24.62 11.80 -24.00
N LYS A 116 -24.95 12.55 -22.93
CA LYS A 116 -24.01 13.49 -22.30
C LYS A 116 -22.88 12.71 -21.61
N ALA A 117 -21.72 13.35 -21.40
CA ALA A 117 -20.69 12.82 -20.54
C ALA A 117 -21.23 12.62 -19.12
N VAL A 118 -20.73 11.57 -18.46
CA VAL A 118 -21.01 11.32 -17.05
C VAL A 118 -19.68 11.29 -16.34
N GLU A 119 -19.48 12.22 -15.42
CA GLU A 119 -18.26 12.30 -14.62
C GLU A 119 -18.20 11.20 -13.56
N ARG A 120 -17.00 10.76 -13.24
CA ARG A 120 -16.75 9.86 -12.12
C ARG A 120 -17.15 10.56 -10.82
N SER A 121 -17.78 9.83 -9.90
CA SER A 121 -18.11 10.35 -8.57
C SER A 121 -16.86 10.81 -7.82
N SER A 122 -17.00 11.82 -6.97
CA SER A 122 -15.91 12.33 -6.14
C SER A 122 -15.29 11.22 -5.29
N ILE A 123 -14.03 11.41 -4.86
CA ILE A 123 -13.34 10.43 -4.02
C ILE A 123 -14.11 10.16 -2.73
N ASP A 124 -14.67 11.19 -2.09
CA ASP A 124 -15.39 11.03 -0.84
C ASP A 124 -16.70 10.22 -1.02
N GLN A 125 -17.44 10.45 -2.12
CA GLN A 125 -18.61 9.63 -2.47
C GLN A 125 -18.20 8.17 -2.79
N ARG A 126 -17.07 7.96 -3.46
CA ARG A 126 -16.59 6.61 -3.77
C ARG A 126 -16.14 5.86 -2.50
N ILE A 127 -15.60 6.56 -1.53
CA ILE A 127 -15.27 5.96 -0.23
C ILE A 127 -16.55 5.63 0.55
N ASP A 128 -17.59 6.46 0.50
CA ASP A 128 -18.88 6.15 1.16
C ASP A 128 -19.50 4.84 0.62
N TYR A 129 -19.22 4.49 -0.63
CA TYR A 129 -19.65 3.25 -1.27
C TYR A 129 -18.45 2.40 -1.72
N ARG A 130 -17.42 2.32 -0.88
CA ARG A 130 -16.13 1.72 -1.25
C ARG A 130 -16.27 0.28 -1.75
N TRP A 131 -17.16 -0.53 -1.18
CA TRP A 131 -17.41 -1.91 -1.63
C TRP A 131 -17.93 -2.00 -3.07
N ILE A 132 -18.52 -0.93 -3.60
CA ILE A 132 -18.91 -0.84 -5.02
C ILE A 132 -17.74 -0.35 -5.86
N ASP A 133 -17.03 0.70 -5.39
CA ASP A 133 -15.87 1.26 -6.08
C ASP A 133 -14.74 0.22 -6.25
N LEU A 134 -14.54 -0.65 -5.27
CA LEU A 134 -13.55 -1.73 -5.30
C LEU A 134 -13.82 -2.80 -6.39
N ARG A 135 -14.98 -2.82 -7.03
CA ARG A 135 -15.28 -3.76 -8.14
C ARG A 135 -14.59 -3.37 -9.45
N THR A 136 -13.97 -2.19 -9.55
CA THR A 136 -13.27 -1.75 -10.76
C THR A 136 -11.99 -2.55 -11.01
N ASP A 137 -11.55 -2.66 -12.26
CA ASP A 137 -10.31 -3.35 -12.63
C ASP A 137 -9.09 -2.67 -12.02
N GLU A 138 -9.10 -1.34 -12.00
CA GLU A 138 -8.04 -0.50 -11.44
C GLU A 138 -7.86 -0.81 -9.93
N ASN A 139 -8.95 -0.77 -9.15
CA ASN A 139 -8.87 -1.05 -7.72
C ASN A 139 -8.47 -2.51 -7.44
N GLN A 140 -8.97 -3.47 -8.20
CA GLN A 140 -8.57 -4.87 -8.05
C GLN A 140 -7.11 -5.10 -8.41
N LEU A 141 -6.62 -4.47 -9.48
CA LEU A 141 -5.21 -4.55 -9.87
C LEU A 141 -4.31 -3.93 -8.80
N MET A 142 -4.69 -2.78 -8.27
CA MET A 142 -3.93 -2.09 -7.22
C MET A 142 -3.66 -3.00 -6.02
N PHE A 143 -4.69 -3.68 -5.48
CA PHE A 143 -4.52 -4.59 -4.35
C PHE A 143 -3.80 -5.90 -4.71
N LYS A 144 -3.94 -6.38 -5.94
CA LYS A 144 -3.12 -7.51 -6.43
C LYS A 144 -1.64 -7.13 -6.49
N ALA A 145 -1.32 -5.93 -6.99
CA ALA A 145 0.04 -5.41 -7.07
C ALA A 145 0.62 -5.17 -5.66
N GLN A 146 -0.15 -4.57 -4.74
CA GLN A 146 0.24 -4.42 -3.34
C GLN A 146 0.56 -5.78 -2.69
N SER A 147 -0.34 -6.75 -2.85
CA SER A 147 -0.14 -8.11 -2.33
C SER A 147 1.11 -8.79 -2.91
N CYS A 148 1.35 -8.65 -4.21
CA CYS A 148 2.55 -9.14 -4.87
C CYS A 148 3.81 -8.49 -4.29
N PHE A 149 3.82 -7.17 -4.15
CA PHE A 149 4.93 -6.40 -3.59
C PHE A 149 5.28 -6.87 -2.16
N VAL A 150 4.28 -6.90 -1.29
CA VAL A 150 4.45 -7.30 0.12
C VAL A 150 4.91 -8.74 0.24
N ASN A 151 4.34 -9.66 -0.56
CA ASN A 151 4.74 -11.06 -0.54
C ASN A 151 6.17 -11.27 -1.03
N ALA A 152 6.61 -10.53 -2.06
CA ALA A 152 8.00 -10.59 -2.53
C ALA A 152 8.99 -10.07 -1.47
N MET A 153 8.65 -8.98 -0.78
CA MET A 153 9.45 -8.48 0.34
C MET A 153 9.51 -9.49 1.50
N ARG A 154 8.36 -10.09 1.84
CA ARG A 154 8.29 -11.13 2.89
C ARG A 154 9.17 -12.33 2.54
N GLN A 155 9.07 -12.84 1.32
CA GLN A 155 9.90 -13.96 0.86
C GLN A 155 11.39 -13.62 0.89
N PHE A 156 11.77 -12.42 0.43
CA PHE A 156 13.14 -11.93 0.47
C PHE A 156 13.73 -11.96 1.90
N LEU A 157 12.95 -11.57 2.90
CA LEU A 157 13.38 -11.57 4.31
C LEU A 157 13.44 -12.98 4.89
N LEU A 158 12.43 -13.83 4.62
CA LEU A 158 12.42 -15.22 5.11
C LEU A 158 13.65 -16.01 4.59
N GLU A 159 14.06 -15.81 3.34
CA GLU A 159 15.27 -16.40 2.76
C GLU A 159 16.57 -15.92 3.43
N ARG A 160 16.50 -14.81 4.19
CA ARG A 160 17.63 -14.22 4.93
C ARG A 160 17.53 -14.42 6.44
N ASN A 161 16.77 -15.44 6.85
CA ASN A 161 16.56 -15.84 8.25
C ASN A 161 15.86 -14.77 9.12
N PHE A 162 15.05 -13.90 8.52
CA PHE A 162 14.17 -13.06 9.30
C PHE A 162 12.95 -13.86 9.79
N ILE A 163 12.47 -13.52 10.97
CA ILE A 163 11.27 -14.11 11.59
C ILE A 163 10.17 -13.07 11.60
N GLU A 164 8.99 -13.40 11.06
CA GLU A 164 7.81 -12.54 11.19
C GLU A 164 7.26 -12.62 12.60
N ILE A 165 7.08 -11.47 13.24
CA ILE A 165 6.49 -11.36 14.58
C ILE A 165 5.25 -10.47 14.53
N HIS A 166 4.43 -10.54 15.56
CA HIS A 166 3.21 -9.72 15.71
C HIS A 166 3.22 -9.08 17.08
N THR A 167 3.37 -7.76 17.11
CA THR A 167 3.47 -7.00 18.36
C THR A 167 2.12 -6.46 18.80
N PRO A 168 1.94 -6.19 20.12
CA PRO A 168 0.72 -5.55 20.63
C PRO A 168 0.47 -4.19 20.00
N LYS A 169 -0.80 -3.89 19.71
CA LYS A 169 -1.25 -2.57 19.21
C LYS A 169 -1.95 -1.74 20.29
N LEU A 170 -2.26 -2.33 21.44
CA LEU A 170 -2.62 -1.64 22.67
C LEU A 170 -1.36 -1.49 23.52
N ILE A 171 -0.89 -0.27 23.74
CA ILE A 171 0.36 0.04 24.41
C ILE A 171 0.15 0.98 25.59
N ALA A 172 1.06 0.95 26.57
CA ALA A 172 0.95 1.75 27.79
C ALA A 172 1.49 3.17 27.64
N ALA A 173 2.36 3.41 26.66
CA ALA A 173 3.00 4.72 26.41
C ALA A 173 3.19 4.96 24.90
N ALA A 174 3.22 6.24 24.49
CA ALA A 174 3.52 6.61 23.11
C ALA A 174 4.96 6.24 22.73
N SER A 175 5.15 5.72 21.51
CA SER A 175 6.47 5.33 21.01
C SER A 175 7.17 6.45 20.23
N GLU A 176 6.43 7.38 19.62
CA GLU A 176 6.97 8.43 18.76
C GLU A 176 6.73 9.82 19.36
N SER A 177 5.48 10.27 19.43
CA SER A 177 5.14 11.55 20.07
C SER A 177 3.91 11.38 20.97
N GLY A 178 3.95 11.97 22.17
CA GLY A 178 2.85 11.86 23.13
C GLY A 178 1.57 12.60 22.73
N SER A 179 1.63 13.51 21.75
CA SER A 179 0.48 14.34 21.32
C SER A 179 -0.38 13.73 20.20
N GLU A 180 0.16 12.74 19.46
CA GLU A 180 -0.46 12.18 18.24
C GLU A 180 -0.89 10.74 18.42
N VAL A 181 -1.44 10.41 19.60
CA VAL A 181 -1.90 9.07 19.97
C VAL A 181 -3.41 9.03 20.14
N PHE A 182 -4.03 7.95 19.68
CA PHE A 182 -5.40 7.63 20.05
C PHE A 182 -5.42 6.96 21.43
N LYS A 183 -6.16 7.56 22.35
CA LYS A 183 -6.38 7.04 23.71
C LYS A 183 -7.58 6.11 23.71
N VAL A 184 -7.44 4.97 24.39
CA VAL A 184 -8.46 3.93 24.51
C VAL A 184 -8.70 3.65 25.99
N ASP A 185 -9.95 3.56 26.41
CA ASP A 185 -10.31 3.07 27.74
C ASP A 185 -9.97 1.59 27.85
N TYR A 186 -9.07 1.24 28.78
CA TYR A 186 -8.60 -0.11 28.98
C TYR A 186 -8.82 -0.54 30.43
N PHE A 187 -9.98 -1.14 30.71
CA PHE A 187 -10.44 -1.51 32.06
C PHE A 187 -10.41 -0.30 33.03
N ASP A 188 -9.53 -0.34 34.02
CA ASP A 188 -9.34 0.69 35.06
C ASP A 188 -8.29 1.75 34.72
N ARG A 189 -7.71 1.69 33.49
CA ARG A 189 -6.61 2.54 33.05
C ARG A 189 -6.75 2.94 31.58
N ASN A 190 -5.85 3.78 31.10
CA ASN A 190 -5.77 4.13 29.70
C ASN A 190 -4.74 3.26 28.98
N ALA A 191 -5.07 2.88 27.73
CA ALA A 191 -4.13 2.41 26.74
C ALA A 191 -4.06 3.37 25.56
N TYR A 192 -3.11 3.17 24.69
CA TYR A 192 -2.95 3.95 23.46
C TYR A 192 -2.84 2.98 22.28
N LEU A 193 -3.33 3.41 21.11
CA LEU A 193 -3.08 2.68 19.86
C LEU A 193 -1.64 2.93 19.39
N ALA A 194 -0.95 1.88 18.99
CA ALA A 194 0.47 1.93 18.64
C ALA A 194 0.71 2.78 17.39
N GLN A 195 1.61 3.76 17.48
CA GLN A 195 2.07 4.58 16.35
C GLN A 195 3.08 3.84 15.47
N SER A 196 3.79 2.88 16.05
CA SER A 196 4.73 1.95 15.40
C SER A 196 5.01 0.77 16.34
N PRO A 197 5.62 -0.33 15.88
CA PRO A 197 6.08 -1.41 16.73
C PRO A 197 7.46 -1.15 17.36
N GLN A 198 7.96 0.08 17.37
CA GLN A 198 9.35 0.42 17.65
C GLN A 198 9.92 -0.21 18.92
N PHE A 199 9.22 -0.10 20.05
CA PHE A 199 9.71 -0.65 21.32
C PHE A 199 9.84 -2.18 21.28
N TYR A 200 8.89 -2.85 20.66
CA TYR A 200 8.84 -4.31 20.63
C TYR A 200 9.81 -4.92 19.61
N LYS A 201 10.04 -4.26 18.47
CA LYS A 201 11.05 -4.74 17.53
C LYS A 201 12.46 -4.62 18.10
N GLN A 202 12.76 -3.59 18.90
CA GLN A 202 14.03 -3.48 19.63
C GLN A 202 14.09 -4.44 20.84
N MET A 203 12.96 -4.69 21.52
CA MET A 203 12.88 -5.75 22.54
C MET A 203 13.24 -7.13 21.96
N ALA A 204 12.81 -7.42 20.72
CA ALA A 204 13.17 -8.66 20.05
C ALA A 204 14.68 -8.78 19.82
N MET A 205 15.37 -7.66 19.56
CA MET A 205 16.85 -7.65 19.46
C MET A 205 17.50 -7.99 20.81
N ALA A 206 17.04 -7.36 21.90
CA ALA A 206 17.49 -7.67 23.24
C ALA A 206 17.15 -9.12 23.66
N ALA A 207 16.08 -9.70 23.10
CA ALA A 207 15.70 -11.09 23.30
C ALA A 207 16.49 -12.11 22.45
N GLY A 208 17.41 -11.64 21.59
CA GLY A 208 18.27 -12.50 20.77
C GLY A 208 17.63 -13.06 19.51
N PHE A 209 16.54 -12.46 19.00
CA PHE A 209 15.93 -12.87 17.72
C PHE A 209 16.78 -12.51 16.50
N GLU A 210 17.69 -11.58 16.63
CA GLU A 210 18.64 -11.10 15.62
C GLU A 210 18.04 -10.46 14.37
N ARG A 211 16.99 -11.02 13.79
CA ARG A 211 16.36 -10.58 12.53
C ARG A 211 14.87 -10.78 12.60
N ILE A 212 14.12 -9.69 12.62
CA ILE A 212 12.65 -9.75 12.66
C ILE A 212 12.03 -8.75 11.66
N PHE A 213 10.81 -9.05 11.27
CA PHE A 213 9.94 -8.11 10.58
C PHE A 213 8.50 -8.27 11.05
N GLU A 214 7.70 -7.26 10.81
CA GLU A 214 6.26 -7.25 11.10
C GLU A 214 5.51 -6.55 9.98
N THR A 215 4.34 -7.09 9.61
CA THR A 215 3.35 -6.40 8.78
C THR A 215 2.10 -6.20 9.63
N GLY A 216 1.70 -4.95 9.85
CA GLY A 216 0.54 -4.71 10.72
C GLY A 216 0.06 -3.26 10.72
N PRO A 217 -1.13 -3.02 11.33
CA PRO A 217 -1.70 -1.68 11.42
C PRO A 217 -0.91 -0.81 12.40
N VAL A 218 -0.82 0.48 12.08
CA VAL A 218 -0.30 1.55 12.94
C VAL A 218 -1.24 2.73 12.91
N PHE A 219 -1.24 3.54 13.98
CA PHE A 219 -2.25 4.55 14.23
C PHE A 219 -1.59 5.88 14.58
N ARG A 220 -1.97 6.95 13.89
CA ARG A 220 -1.48 8.30 14.17
C ARG A 220 -2.64 9.27 14.25
N ALA A 221 -2.78 9.94 15.39
CA ALA A 221 -3.86 10.91 15.64
C ALA A 221 -3.55 12.30 15.02
N GLU A 222 -2.80 12.31 13.93
CA GLU A 222 -2.44 13.52 13.20
C GLU A 222 -3.67 14.17 12.57
N LYS A 223 -3.88 15.46 12.84
CA LYS A 223 -4.92 16.27 12.21
C LYS A 223 -4.47 16.77 10.83
N SER A 224 -4.01 15.87 9.99
CA SER A 224 -3.54 16.18 8.64
C SER A 224 -4.58 15.83 7.59
N TYR A 225 -4.79 16.73 6.63
CA TYR A 225 -5.73 16.58 5.50
C TYR A 225 -4.99 16.46 4.16
N THR A 226 -3.74 16.06 4.17
CA THR A 226 -2.94 15.92 2.95
C THR A 226 -3.29 14.66 2.17
N ASN A 227 -2.82 14.57 0.93
CA ASN A 227 -3.05 13.41 0.06
C ASN A 227 -2.18 12.19 0.42
N LYS A 228 -1.29 12.29 1.42
CA LYS A 228 -0.33 11.25 1.81
C LYS A 228 -0.45 10.80 3.28
N HIS A 229 -1.44 11.31 4.04
CA HIS A 229 -1.64 10.99 5.46
C HIS A 229 -2.99 10.34 5.69
N SER A 230 -3.00 9.32 6.54
CA SER A 230 -4.19 8.69 7.12
C SER A 230 -3.95 8.44 8.61
N THR A 231 -5.04 8.24 9.35
CA THR A 231 -4.97 8.01 10.80
C THR A 231 -4.76 6.56 11.20
N GLU A 232 -5.00 5.64 10.27
CA GLU A 232 -4.73 4.21 10.37
C GLU A 232 -4.20 3.72 9.03
N PHE A 233 -3.06 3.06 9.01
CA PHE A 233 -2.43 2.53 7.81
C PHE A 233 -1.62 1.27 8.10
N SER A 234 -1.19 0.58 7.05
CA SER A 234 -0.41 -0.65 7.15
C SER A 234 1.08 -0.35 7.10
N GLY A 235 1.79 -0.74 8.16
CA GLY A 235 3.25 -0.68 8.23
C GLY A 235 3.91 -1.98 7.83
N PHE A 236 5.13 -1.87 7.31
CA PHE A 236 6.07 -2.94 7.12
C PHE A 236 7.35 -2.56 7.84
N ASP A 237 7.57 -3.14 8.99
CA ASP A 237 8.68 -2.83 9.88
C ASP A 237 9.69 -3.96 9.90
N LEU A 238 10.98 -3.64 9.98
CA LEU A 238 12.02 -4.62 10.25
C LEU A 238 13.07 -4.08 11.22
N GLU A 239 13.77 -4.98 11.90
CA GLU A 239 14.90 -4.70 12.76
C GLU A 239 15.88 -5.87 12.72
N PHE A 240 17.20 -5.59 12.71
CA PHE A 240 18.21 -6.64 12.73
C PHE A 240 19.48 -6.21 13.46
N SER A 241 20.14 -7.19 14.07
CA SER A 241 21.30 -7.04 14.95
C SER A 241 22.62 -7.21 14.23
N TYR A 242 23.70 -6.87 14.96
CA TYR A 242 25.10 -7.01 14.55
C TYR A 242 25.46 -6.20 13.32
N ILE A 243 24.82 -5.03 13.18
CA ILE A 243 25.17 -4.03 12.19
C ILE A 243 26.39 -3.22 12.65
N THR A 244 27.12 -2.66 11.72
CA THR A 244 28.26 -1.76 11.96
C THR A 244 27.88 -0.29 11.78
N SER A 245 26.87 -0.02 10.95
CA SER A 245 26.43 1.32 10.60
C SER A 245 24.98 1.31 10.11
N TYR A 246 24.30 2.45 10.18
CA TYR A 246 22.99 2.65 9.54
C TYR A 246 23.02 2.38 8.02
N LYS A 247 24.20 2.42 7.39
CA LYS A 247 24.38 2.05 5.98
C LYS A 247 24.07 0.57 5.69
N ASP A 248 24.22 -0.30 6.69
CA ASP A 248 23.80 -1.71 6.58
C ASP A 248 22.28 -1.81 6.47
N VAL A 249 21.55 -0.90 7.17
CA VAL A 249 20.09 -0.81 7.11
C VAL A 249 19.65 -0.28 5.74
N MET A 250 20.28 0.78 5.23
CA MET A 250 20.04 1.32 3.89
C MET A 250 20.20 0.25 2.81
N LYS A 251 21.29 -0.52 2.86
CA LYS A 251 21.55 -1.60 1.91
C LYS A 251 20.47 -2.68 1.95
N MET A 252 20.03 -3.08 3.14
CA MET A 252 18.95 -4.05 3.30
C MET A 252 17.66 -3.53 2.67
N GLU A 253 17.36 -2.26 2.84
CA GLU A 253 16.16 -1.63 2.29
C GLU A 253 16.21 -1.52 0.76
N GLU A 254 17.35 -1.13 0.19
CA GLU A 254 17.56 -1.11 -1.28
C GLU A 254 17.27 -2.48 -1.91
N GLU A 255 17.85 -3.54 -1.33
CA GLU A 255 17.69 -4.90 -1.82
C GLU A 255 16.23 -5.38 -1.68
N LEU A 256 15.58 -5.06 -0.56
CA LEU A 256 14.19 -5.41 -0.28
C LEU A 256 13.22 -4.76 -1.27
N LEU A 257 13.34 -3.45 -1.47
CA LEU A 257 12.48 -2.69 -2.40
C LEU A 257 12.74 -3.11 -3.85
N THR A 258 13.98 -3.37 -4.22
CA THR A 258 14.33 -3.88 -5.55
C THR A 258 13.69 -5.23 -5.83
N ALA A 259 13.70 -6.16 -4.86
CA ALA A 259 13.04 -7.45 -4.98
C ALA A 259 11.51 -7.30 -5.13
N GLY A 260 10.89 -6.45 -4.34
CA GLY A 260 9.47 -6.15 -4.42
C GLY A 260 9.05 -5.55 -5.77
N LEU A 261 9.74 -4.51 -6.23
CA LEU A 261 9.45 -3.86 -7.51
C LEU A 261 9.72 -4.78 -8.72
N LYS A 262 10.73 -5.65 -8.63
CA LYS A 262 10.99 -6.66 -9.67
C LYS A 262 9.79 -7.61 -9.82
N ALA A 263 9.30 -8.14 -8.71
CA ALA A 263 8.15 -9.05 -8.74
C ALA A 263 6.88 -8.39 -9.30
N VAL A 264 6.60 -7.14 -8.89
CA VAL A 264 5.46 -6.38 -9.41
C VAL A 264 5.61 -6.08 -10.89
N LYS A 265 6.80 -5.69 -11.35
CA LYS A 265 7.07 -5.44 -12.77
C LYS A 265 6.83 -6.67 -13.63
N GLU A 266 7.35 -7.81 -13.19
CA GLU A 266 7.22 -9.09 -13.90
C GLU A 266 5.76 -9.56 -13.99
N GLN A 267 4.97 -9.36 -12.93
CA GLN A 267 3.61 -9.88 -12.87
C GLN A 267 2.53 -8.90 -13.34
N TYR A 268 2.70 -7.61 -13.07
CA TYR A 268 1.65 -6.59 -13.26
C TYR A 268 2.12 -5.31 -13.96
N GLY A 269 3.39 -5.22 -14.38
CA GLY A 269 3.96 -3.99 -14.94
C GLY A 269 3.19 -3.45 -16.13
N ASP A 270 2.83 -4.30 -17.08
CA ASP A 270 2.06 -3.89 -18.28
C ASP A 270 0.65 -3.43 -17.92
N GLN A 271 -0.01 -4.13 -17.01
CA GLN A 271 -1.36 -3.76 -16.56
C GLN A 271 -1.38 -2.46 -15.77
N ILE A 272 -0.36 -2.22 -14.93
CA ILE A 272 -0.20 -0.95 -14.20
C ILE A 272 0.01 0.20 -15.21
N LYS A 273 0.82 -0.01 -16.22
CA LYS A 273 1.02 0.98 -17.28
C LYS A 273 -0.25 1.26 -18.07
N GLU A 274 -1.02 0.24 -18.41
CA GLU A 274 -2.28 0.37 -19.15
C GLU A 274 -3.37 1.09 -18.34
N LEU A 275 -3.57 0.70 -17.07
CA LEU A 275 -4.69 1.20 -16.27
C LEU A 275 -4.38 2.48 -15.49
N PHE A 276 -3.14 2.68 -15.06
CA PHE A 276 -2.72 3.83 -14.26
C PHE A 276 -1.78 4.79 -14.97
N GLY A 277 -1.27 4.42 -16.15
CA GLY A 277 -0.28 5.23 -16.87
C GLY A 277 1.08 5.30 -16.18
N GLN A 278 1.32 4.44 -15.18
CA GLN A 278 2.57 4.40 -14.40
C GLN A 278 3.49 3.29 -14.90
N GLU A 279 4.77 3.62 -15.02
CA GLU A 279 5.79 2.61 -15.35
C GLU A 279 6.43 2.08 -14.06
N VAL A 280 6.45 0.76 -13.92
CA VAL A 280 7.17 0.10 -12.81
C VAL A 280 8.64 -0.01 -13.18
N ILE A 281 9.47 0.81 -12.53
CA ILE A 281 10.91 0.82 -12.72
C ILE A 281 11.57 0.02 -11.61
N VAL A 282 12.35 -1.01 -11.99
CA VAL A 282 13.22 -1.70 -11.05
C VAL A 282 14.46 -0.84 -10.84
N PRO A 283 14.72 -0.34 -9.61
CA PRO A 283 15.80 0.59 -9.37
C PRO A 283 17.17 -0.09 -9.50
N THR A 284 18.17 0.69 -9.87
CA THR A 284 19.59 0.27 -9.78
C THR A 284 20.14 0.53 -8.39
N THR A 285 21.01 -0.34 -7.90
CA THR A 285 21.68 -0.16 -6.60
C THR A 285 23.16 0.19 -6.81
N PRO A 286 23.78 0.96 -5.91
CA PRO A 286 23.19 1.60 -4.72
C PRO A 286 22.28 2.79 -5.07
N PHE A 287 21.32 3.09 -4.20
CA PHE A 287 20.49 4.29 -4.35
C PHE A 287 21.32 5.56 -4.06
N PRO A 288 21.01 6.69 -4.71
CA PRO A 288 21.63 7.98 -4.40
C PRO A 288 21.45 8.37 -2.93
N VAL A 289 22.49 9.01 -2.36
CA VAL A 289 22.51 9.48 -0.98
C VAL A 289 22.94 10.95 -0.97
N VAL A 290 22.27 11.78 -0.19
CA VAL A 290 22.63 13.19 0.01
C VAL A 290 22.44 13.57 1.48
N LYS A 291 23.27 14.46 2.00
CA LYS A 291 23.06 15.09 3.31
C LYS A 291 21.97 16.15 3.20
N LEU A 292 21.17 16.32 4.23
CA LEU A 292 20.07 17.27 4.25
C LEU A 292 20.55 18.71 3.92
N ALA A 293 21.64 19.15 4.52
CA ALA A 293 22.19 20.48 4.26
C ALA A 293 22.67 20.67 2.82
N ASP A 294 23.27 19.64 2.22
CA ASP A 294 23.72 19.67 0.82
C ASP A 294 22.52 19.66 -0.14
N LEU A 295 21.48 18.92 0.20
CA LEU A 295 20.23 18.96 -0.57
C LEU A 295 19.61 20.35 -0.56
N TYR A 296 19.45 20.98 0.59
CA TYR A 296 18.91 22.35 0.68
C TYR A 296 19.70 23.35 -0.13
N LYS A 297 21.04 23.26 -0.08
CA LYS A 297 21.90 24.09 -0.92
C LYS A 297 21.66 23.87 -2.41
N ALA A 298 21.56 22.63 -2.83
CA ALA A 298 21.27 22.28 -4.23
C ALA A 298 19.88 22.76 -4.67
N LEU A 299 18.87 22.64 -3.80
CA LEU A 299 17.52 23.12 -4.10
C LEU A 299 17.45 24.65 -4.19
N GLU A 300 18.22 25.39 -3.37
CA GLU A 300 18.34 26.83 -3.48
C GLU A 300 18.99 27.24 -4.81
N GLU A 301 20.14 26.63 -5.15
CA GLU A 301 20.90 26.93 -6.37
C GLU A 301 20.13 26.60 -7.66
N GLU A 302 19.39 25.47 -7.69
CA GLU A 302 18.78 24.97 -8.92
C GLU A 302 17.30 25.33 -9.09
N PHE A 303 16.56 25.47 -7.99
CA PHE A 303 15.11 25.71 -8.00
C PHE A 303 14.71 27.02 -7.29
N GLY A 304 15.69 27.75 -6.71
CA GLY A 304 15.41 28.98 -5.97
C GLY A 304 14.63 28.73 -4.65
N TYR A 305 14.67 27.51 -4.15
CA TYR A 305 13.97 27.15 -2.92
C TYR A 305 14.84 27.39 -1.69
N THR A 306 14.42 28.32 -0.83
CA THR A 306 15.06 28.62 0.44
C THR A 306 14.20 28.11 1.60
N VAL A 307 14.79 27.31 2.47
CA VAL A 307 14.12 26.78 3.66
C VAL A 307 14.26 27.77 4.83
N ASP A 308 13.21 27.91 5.66
CA ASP A 308 13.27 28.71 6.87
C ASP A 308 14.27 28.13 7.89
N GLU A 309 14.95 29.01 8.64
CA GLU A 309 15.97 28.61 9.64
C GLU A 309 15.43 27.59 10.66
N SER A 310 14.17 27.73 11.06
CA SER A 310 13.50 26.84 12.03
C SER A 310 13.21 25.43 11.47
N GLU A 311 13.26 25.27 10.15
CA GLU A 311 12.96 24.02 9.46
C GLU A 311 14.21 23.33 8.89
N LYS A 312 15.37 23.97 8.90
CA LYS A 312 16.63 23.42 8.34
C LYS A 312 17.06 22.07 8.90
N GLY A 313 16.57 21.70 10.07
CA GLY A 313 16.90 20.42 10.72
C GLY A 313 16.06 19.25 10.27
N ASP A 314 15.05 19.46 9.41
CA ASP A 314 14.12 18.46 8.92
C ASP A 314 13.82 18.68 7.43
N LEU A 315 13.14 17.75 6.78
CA LEU A 315 12.75 17.84 5.37
C LEU A 315 11.35 18.42 5.25
N THR A 316 11.22 19.59 4.62
CA THR A 316 9.90 20.17 4.35
C THR A 316 9.19 19.44 3.21
N THR A 317 7.86 19.49 3.18
CA THR A 317 7.06 18.86 2.11
C THR A 317 7.42 19.38 0.71
N GLU A 318 7.76 20.66 0.58
CA GLU A 318 8.18 21.22 -0.72
C GLU A 318 9.59 20.74 -1.10
N ALA A 319 10.53 20.68 -0.15
CA ALA A 319 11.87 20.12 -0.39
C ALA A 319 11.79 18.63 -0.74
N GLU A 320 10.92 17.88 -0.10
CA GLU A 320 10.61 16.48 -0.41
C GLU A 320 10.16 16.34 -1.87
N ARG A 321 9.23 17.16 -2.33
CA ARG A 321 8.76 17.19 -3.72
C ARG A 321 9.87 17.55 -4.71
N LEU A 322 10.63 18.63 -4.44
CA LEU A 322 11.71 19.10 -5.30
C LEU A 322 12.89 18.11 -5.37
N SER A 323 13.12 17.34 -4.31
CA SER A 323 14.18 16.33 -4.27
C SER A 323 14.00 15.27 -5.37
N TYR A 324 12.77 14.99 -5.82
CA TYR A 324 12.52 14.09 -6.93
C TYR A 324 13.04 14.65 -8.26
N ASP A 325 12.74 15.91 -8.55
CA ASP A 325 13.22 16.55 -9.76
C ASP A 325 14.76 16.63 -9.78
N TRP A 326 15.34 16.89 -8.62
CA TRP A 326 16.79 16.92 -8.42
C TRP A 326 17.44 15.56 -8.64
N VAL A 327 16.96 14.50 -7.96
CA VAL A 327 17.54 13.15 -8.11
C VAL A 327 17.37 12.60 -9.51
N LYS A 328 16.24 12.88 -10.15
CA LYS A 328 15.98 12.48 -11.51
C LYS A 328 16.95 13.14 -12.49
N LYS A 329 17.22 14.43 -12.31
CA LYS A 329 18.15 15.21 -13.15
C LYS A 329 19.59 14.75 -13.00
N HIS A 330 20.05 14.49 -11.76
CA HIS A 330 21.46 14.20 -11.48
C HIS A 330 21.84 12.73 -11.52
N TYR A 331 20.91 11.85 -11.22
CA TYR A 331 21.15 10.41 -11.09
C TYR A 331 20.27 9.53 -12.01
N GLY A 332 19.24 10.10 -12.63
CA GLY A 332 18.25 9.33 -13.40
C GLY A 332 17.47 8.34 -12.53
N HIS A 333 17.40 8.58 -11.22
CA HIS A 333 16.86 7.67 -10.23
C HIS A 333 15.54 8.18 -9.62
N GLU A 334 14.69 7.29 -9.11
CA GLU A 334 13.43 7.66 -8.46
C GLU A 334 13.53 7.70 -6.94
N PHE A 335 14.56 7.07 -6.37
CA PHE A 335 14.80 6.99 -4.93
C PHE A 335 15.96 7.89 -4.52
N LEU A 336 15.87 8.44 -3.30
CA LEU A 336 16.92 9.26 -2.69
C LEU A 336 16.96 9.03 -1.18
N PHE A 337 18.09 8.59 -0.67
CA PHE A 337 18.36 8.62 0.76
C PHE A 337 18.82 10.01 1.19
N ILE A 338 18.24 10.54 2.26
CA ILE A 338 18.63 11.79 2.88
C ILE A 338 19.11 11.50 4.29
N THR A 339 20.30 12.03 4.64
CA THR A 339 20.97 11.78 5.92
C THR A 339 21.29 13.08 6.66
N ASP A 340 21.90 12.97 7.84
CA ASP A 340 22.43 14.08 8.64
C ASP A 340 21.33 15.09 9.08
N TYR A 341 20.20 14.55 9.55
CA TYR A 341 19.16 15.34 10.19
C TYR A 341 19.57 15.84 11.57
N SER A 342 18.91 16.90 12.08
CA SER A 342 19.19 17.39 13.42
C SER A 342 18.70 16.42 14.51
N ALA A 343 19.43 16.35 15.63
CA ALA A 343 19.06 15.51 16.77
C ALA A 343 17.73 15.93 17.43
N GLU A 344 17.34 17.19 17.30
CA GLU A 344 16.08 17.71 17.82
C GLU A 344 14.86 17.11 17.09
N LYS A 345 15.03 16.85 15.80
CA LYS A 345 13.96 16.34 14.91
C LYS A 345 13.90 14.81 14.86
N ARG A 346 14.88 14.11 15.45
CA ARG A 346 14.93 12.65 15.45
C ARG A 346 14.57 12.06 16.81
N ALA A 347 14.04 10.83 16.80
CA ALA A 347 13.65 10.11 17.99
C ALA A 347 14.86 9.83 18.91
N PHE A 348 14.63 9.80 20.21
CA PHE A 348 15.68 9.62 21.22
C PHE A 348 16.45 8.30 21.08
N TYR A 349 15.85 7.29 20.50
CA TYR A 349 16.44 5.96 20.34
C TYR A 349 17.38 5.85 19.11
N HIS A 350 17.57 6.90 18.32
CA HIS A 350 18.59 6.91 17.28
C HIS A 350 19.98 7.01 17.91
N MET A 351 20.91 6.15 17.47
CA MET A 351 22.32 6.31 17.83
C MET A 351 22.84 7.64 17.29
N ARG A 352 23.70 8.30 18.05
CA ARG A 352 24.41 9.52 17.62
C ARG A 352 25.90 9.24 17.49
N ASP A 353 26.55 9.87 16.53
CA ASP A 353 28.00 9.84 16.40
C ASP A 353 28.66 10.73 17.45
N GLU A 354 29.99 10.84 17.39
CA GLU A 354 30.80 11.67 18.31
C GLU A 354 30.50 13.18 18.25
N ASN A 355 29.92 13.65 17.14
CA ASN A 355 29.49 15.03 16.93
C ASN A 355 28.01 15.24 17.28
N GLY A 356 27.32 14.21 17.78
CA GLY A 356 25.90 14.25 18.14
C GLY A 356 24.95 14.12 16.96
N VAL A 357 25.44 13.77 15.76
CA VAL A 357 24.60 13.59 14.56
C VAL A 357 23.91 12.23 14.60
N PRO A 358 22.56 12.19 14.47
CA PRO A 358 21.81 10.95 14.42
C PRO A 358 22.23 10.07 13.25
N GLN A 359 22.49 8.81 13.51
CA GLN A 359 22.88 7.80 12.54
C GLN A 359 21.64 7.17 11.89
N GLY A 360 20.97 7.96 11.06
CA GLY A 360 19.72 7.60 10.42
C GLY A 360 19.50 8.35 9.12
N TYR A 361 18.41 7.99 8.46
CA TYR A 361 18.04 8.49 7.14
C TYR A 361 16.53 8.49 6.95
N ASP A 362 16.08 9.25 5.96
CA ASP A 362 14.79 9.06 5.33
C ASP A 362 15.00 8.61 3.89
N LEU A 363 14.12 7.73 3.40
CA LEU A 363 14.08 7.33 2.01
C LEU A 363 12.90 7.99 1.33
N ILE A 364 13.20 8.74 0.28
CA ILE A 364 12.23 9.40 -0.58
C ILE A 364 12.06 8.61 -1.87
N TRP A 365 10.83 8.32 -2.26
CA TRP A 365 10.49 7.76 -3.56
C TRP A 365 9.50 8.67 -4.29
N ARG A 366 9.87 9.10 -5.50
CA ARG A 366 9.05 10.03 -6.32
C ARG A 366 8.57 11.26 -5.56
N GLY A 367 9.45 11.83 -4.72
CA GLY A 367 9.15 13.04 -3.95
C GLY A 367 8.23 12.84 -2.73
N VAL A 368 8.15 11.63 -2.24
CA VAL A 368 7.40 11.29 -1.01
C VAL A 368 8.25 10.42 -0.10
N GLU A 369 8.37 10.81 1.16
CA GLU A 369 8.98 9.97 2.19
C GLU A 369 8.17 8.67 2.36
N ILE A 370 8.85 7.55 2.19
CA ILE A 370 8.26 6.22 2.38
C ILE A 370 8.76 5.51 3.63
N THR A 371 9.94 5.90 4.13
CA THR A 371 10.63 5.21 5.22
C THR A 371 11.47 6.17 6.02
N THR A 372 11.51 5.96 7.34
CA THR A 372 12.57 6.43 8.24
C THR A 372 13.30 5.24 8.83
N GLY A 373 14.62 5.21 8.67
CA GLY A 373 15.50 4.14 9.17
C GLY A 373 16.68 4.67 9.97
N ALA A 374 17.22 3.84 10.86
CA ALA A 374 18.38 4.23 11.68
C ALA A 374 19.12 3.04 12.28
N GLN A 375 20.37 3.25 12.63
CA GLN A 375 21.04 2.52 13.69
C GLN A 375 20.49 2.99 15.03
N ARG A 376 20.17 2.05 15.93
CA ARG A 376 19.58 2.36 17.23
C ARG A 376 20.64 2.46 18.29
N GLU A 377 20.42 3.31 19.29
CA GLU A 377 21.27 3.33 20.48
C GLU A 377 20.97 2.11 21.34
N HIS A 378 21.97 1.26 21.53
CA HIS A 378 21.83 -0.01 22.26
C HIS A 378 22.53 0.02 23.64
N ARG A 379 23.31 1.07 23.93
CA ARG A 379 24.01 1.24 25.20
C ARG A 379 23.08 1.92 26.21
N TYR A 380 22.72 1.21 27.24
CA TYR A 380 21.71 1.62 28.23
C TYR A 380 21.91 3.05 28.76
N GLU A 381 23.13 3.37 29.25
CA GLU A 381 23.39 4.69 29.87
C GLU A 381 23.26 5.85 28.85
N VAL A 382 23.64 5.62 27.60
CA VAL A 382 23.51 6.61 26.54
C VAL A 382 22.06 6.79 26.13
N LEU A 383 21.35 5.69 25.94
CA LEU A 383 19.93 5.68 25.59
C LEU A 383 19.08 6.37 26.68
N LYS A 384 19.35 6.06 27.95
CA LYS A 384 18.69 6.71 29.08
C LYS A 384 18.90 8.22 29.09
N LYS A 385 20.14 8.67 28.89
CA LYS A 385 20.45 10.10 28.79
C LYS A 385 19.71 10.77 27.63
N GLN A 386 19.65 10.13 26.47
CA GLN A 386 18.90 10.65 25.30
C GLN A 386 17.40 10.74 25.58
N ALA A 387 16.81 9.79 26.32
CA ALA A 387 15.43 9.83 26.77
C ALA A 387 15.18 10.97 27.79
N GLU A 388 16.11 11.19 28.72
CA GLU A 388 16.08 12.31 29.68
C GLU A 388 16.13 13.66 28.95
N GLU A 389 17.00 13.83 27.95
CA GLU A 389 17.10 15.04 27.11
C GLU A 389 15.76 15.39 26.41
N LYS A 390 14.97 14.39 26.07
CA LYS A 390 13.63 14.55 25.45
C LYS A 390 12.50 14.63 26.48
N GLY A 391 12.79 14.47 27.80
CA GLY A 391 11.79 14.47 28.88
C GLY A 391 10.91 13.23 28.89
N LEU A 392 11.35 12.10 28.30
CA LEU A 392 10.57 10.87 28.12
C LEU A 392 10.99 9.73 29.06
N ALA A 393 12.06 9.88 29.84
CA ALA A 393 12.66 8.77 30.59
C ALA A 393 11.69 8.02 31.52
N ASP A 394 10.78 8.73 32.18
CA ASP A 394 9.78 8.12 33.06
C ASP A 394 8.70 7.36 32.29
N ASP A 395 8.26 7.88 31.16
CA ASP A 395 7.21 7.29 30.33
C ASP A 395 7.68 6.01 29.62
N VAL A 396 8.97 5.93 29.28
CA VAL A 396 9.57 4.80 28.55
C VAL A 396 10.45 3.90 29.43
N LYS A 397 10.28 3.97 30.73
CA LYS A 397 11.11 3.21 31.69
C LYS A 397 11.16 1.72 31.39
N PHE A 398 10.00 1.11 31.07
CA PHE A 398 9.91 -0.32 30.72
C PHE A 398 10.73 -0.66 29.46
N TYR A 399 10.79 0.26 28.49
CA TYR A 399 11.58 0.09 27.28
C TYR A 399 13.09 0.20 27.57
N LEU A 400 13.50 1.15 28.39
CA LEU A 400 14.90 1.30 28.77
C LEU A 400 15.44 0.05 29.48
N GLU A 401 14.61 -0.62 30.27
CA GLU A 401 15.00 -1.85 30.97
C GLU A 401 15.46 -2.99 30.05
N PHE A 402 14.98 -3.06 28.80
CA PHE A 402 15.43 -4.07 27.83
C PHE A 402 16.94 -4.05 27.60
N PHE A 403 17.54 -2.86 27.67
CA PHE A 403 18.95 -2.64 27.36
C PHE A 403 19.89 -2.87 28.56
N GLN A 404 19.36 -2.94 29.77
CA GLN A 404 20.17 -3.19 30.97
C GLN A 404 20.82 -4.56 30.99
N TYR A 405 20.20 -5.55 30.35
CA TYR A 405 20.62 -6.95 30.41
C TYR A 405 21.39 -7.38 29.16
N GLY A 406 21.85 -6.45 28.38
CA GLY A 406 22.61 -6.68 27.16
C GLY A 406 21.73 -6.61 25.91
N CYS A 407 22.15 -5.80 24.95
CA CYS A 407 21.49 -5.68 23.67
C CYS A 407 22.56 -5.50 22.58
N PRO A 408 22.53 -6.27 21.48
CA PRO A 408 23.50 -6.11 20.41
C PRO A 408 23.30 -4.79 19.66
N PRO A 409 24.34 -4.28 18.95
CA PRO A 409 24.15 -3.21 17.97
C PRO A 409 23.10 -3.63 16.96
N HIS A 410 22.14 -2.77 16.67
CA HIS A 410 21.02 -3.10 15.78
C HIS A 410 20.47 -1.84 15.10
N GLY A 411 19.68 -2.07 14.07
CA GLY A 411 19.00 -1.03 13.33
C GLY A 411 17.87 -1.58 12.49
N GLY A 412 17.08 -0.69 11.95
CA GLY A 412 15.94 -1.05 11.14
C GLY A 412 15.18 0.18 10.67
N PHE A 413 14.04 -0.07 10.04
CA PHE A 413 13.17 0.95 9.50
C PHE A 413 11.69 0.58 9.63
N GLY A 414 10.83 1.57 9.40
CA GLY A 414 9.39 1.40 9.22
C GLY A 414 8.95 1.98 7.89
N LEU A 415 8.21 1.20 7.11
CA LEU A 415 7.79 1.49 5.74
C LEU A 415 6.26 1.49 5.65
N GLY A 416 5.67 2.51 5.02
CA GLY A 416 4.23 2.58 4.78
C GLY A 416 3.82 1.82 3.52
N ILE A 417 3.13 0.68 3.65
CA ILE A 417 2.65 -0.12 2.51
C ILE A 417 1.69 0.68 1.63
N ASP A 418 0.80 1.43 2.24
CA ASP A 418 -0.21 2.21 1.52
C ASP A 418 0.43 3.36 0.74
N ARG A 419 1.51 3.98 1.26
CA ARG A 419 2.31 4.96 0.50
C ARG A 419 3.03 4.33 -0.69
N LEU A 420 3.59 3.13 -0.53
CA LEU A 420 4.16 2.39 -1.67
C LEU A 420 3.13 2.16 -2.76
N THR A 421 1.93 1.72 -2.38
CA THR A 421 0.83 1.45 -3.31
C THR A 421 0.37 2.73 -4.01
N MET A 422 0.24 3.82 -3.24
CA MET A 422 -0.08 5.15 -3.75
C MET A 422 0.90 5.58 -4.85
N LEU A 423 2.19 5.47 -4.59
CA LEU A 423 3.25 5.86 -5.54
C LEU A 423 3.38 4.91 -6.72
N LEU A 424 3.22 3.61 -6.49
CA LEU A 424 3.25 2.59 -7.53
C LEU A 424 2.18 2.84 -8.60
N CYS A 425 0.98 3.24 -8.17
CA CYS A 425 -0.17 3.46 -9.05
C CYS A 425 -0.41 4.94 -9.40
N GLY A 426 0.35 5.89 -8.84
CA GLY A 426 0.16 7.33 -9.05
C GLY A 426 -1.18 7.86 -8.52
N LEU A 427 -1.60 7.38 -7.36
CA LEU A 427 -2.88 7.67 -6.72
C LEU A 427 -2.72 8.55 -5.47
N SER A 428 -3.84 8.95 -4.87
CA SER A 428 -3.85 9.51 -3.52
C SER A 428 -3.89 8.40 -2.47
N ILE A 429 -3.52 8.70 -1.22
CA ILE A 429 -3.62 7.74 -0.12
C ILE A 429 -5.07 7.28 0.08
N LYS A 430 -6.04 8.15 -0.14
CA LYS A 430 -7.48 7.85 -0.06
C LYS A 430 -7.92 6.79 -1.06
N ASP A 431 -7.30 6.75 -2.24
CA ASP A 431 -7.56 5.72 -3.25
C ASP A 431 -6.79 4.43 -2.95
N ALA A 432 -5.57 4.54 -2.40
CA ALA A 432 -4.65 3.42 -2.21
C ALA A 432 -5.02 2.52 -1.02
N GLU A 433 -5.69 3.04 -0.01
CA GLU A 433 -6.15 2.24 1.13
C GLU A 433 -7.43 1.46 0.82
N PHE A 434 -7.56 0.28 1.43
CA PHE A 434 -8.78 -0.53 1.31
C PHE A 434 -10.00 0.25 1.84
N LEU A 435 -9.86 0.82 3.04
CA LEU A 435 -10.82 1.74 3.66
C LEU A 435 -10.07 2.87 4.35
N PHE A 436 -10.11 4.06 3.76
CA PHE A 436 -9.45 5.24 4.29
C PHE A 436 -10.02 5.66 5.65
N ARG A 437 -9.11 5.94 6.60
CA ARG A 437 -9.40 6.57 7.89
C ARG A 437 -8.70 7.93 7.98
N GLY A 438 -9.46 8.93 8.37
CA GLY A 438 -8.96 10.29 8.53
C GLY A 438 -9.66 11.01 9.67
N PRO A 439 -9.26 12.25 10.03
CA PRO A 439 -9.80 12.96 11.18
C PRO A 439 -11.33 13.07 11.20
N ASN A 440 -11.96 13.08 10.03
CA ASN A 440 -13.40 13.23 9.87
C ASN A 440 -14.09 11.96 9.34
N ARG A 441 -13.39 10.82 9.27
CA ARG A 441 -13.95 9.60 8.67
C ARG A 441 -13.61 8.34 9.47
N LEU A 442 -14.68 7.70 9.98
CA LEU A 442 -14.64 6.40 10.65
C LEU A 442 -15.53 5.34 9.98
N THR A 443 -16.37 5.75 9.03
CA THR A 443 -17.29 4.86 8.29
C THR A 443 -17.11 5.05 6.79
N PRO A 444 -17.46 4.06 5.98
CA PRO A 444 -17.94 2.73 6.29
C PRO A 444 -16.97 1.90 7.04
#